data_3ed64292c48d19c7562bc8c90c5eec66
#
_entry.id   3ed64292c48d19c7562bc8c90c5eec66
#
_cell.length_a   1.000
_cell.length_b   1.000
_cell.length_c   1.000
_cell.angle_alpha   90.00
_cell.angle_beta   90.00
_cell.angle_gamma   90.00
#
_symmetry.space_group_name_H-M   'P 1'
#
loop_
_entity.id
_entity.type
_entity.pdbx_description
1 polymer ?
#
loop_
_entity_poly.entity_id
_entity_poly.type
_entity_poly.pdbx_seq_one_letter_code
_entity_poly.pdbx_strand_id
1 'polypeptide(L)'
;MTEIEARRSSETPKINNGSAPISFLWIPAPFTTKLSLVGETAYLSLGSNLEDRAANLRAAVAQLDVAGQLRAVSALYETQPVDVPDQPWFLNCVAAIETDKTPRELLNFALQIEAAMGRLRMREKGARKIDIDVVLFGDCIVDEPGLKIPHPAMHQRRFVLEPLVEIAPEARHPVLGKTARELLAALADGQTVRRLP
;
A
#
# COMPACT_ATOMS: atom_id res chain seq x y z
N MET A 1 -74.29 -3.51 45.76
CA MET A 1 -73.98 -3.48 47.19
C MET A 1 -72.46 -3.48 47.19
N THR A 2 -71.77 -2.57 47.50
CA THR A 2 -71.55 -1.43 48.37
C THR A 2 -70.15 -0.99 48.05
N GLU A 3 -69.93 0.20 47.56
CA GLU A 3 -69.48 1.41 48.32
C GLU A 3 -68.14 1.19 49.05
N ILE A 4 -67.21 1.99 48.93
CA ILE A 4 -66.84 3.36 49.31
C ILE A 4 -65.30 3.35 49.38
N GLU A 5 -64.44 4.22 49.22
CA GLU A 5 -64.34 5.67 49.12
C GLU A 5 -62.86 6.07 48.89
N ALA A 6 -62.70 7.20 48.36
CA ALA A 6 -61.49 7.89 48.03
C ALA A 6 -60.52 8.12 49.22
N ARG A 7 -59.24 8.15 48.97
CA ARG A 7 -58.31 9.19 49.51
C ARG A 7 -57.15 9.55 48.55
N ARG A 8 -57.16 10.81 48.20
CA ARG A 8 -56.06 11.50 47.57
C ARG A 8 -54.88 11.56 48.52
N SER A 9 -53.69 11.34 48.05
CA SER A 9 -52.49 11.91 48.61
C SER A 9 -51.55 12.26 47.45
N SER A 10 -51.32 13.53 47.35
CA SER A 10 -50.40 14.22 46.45
C SER A 10 -48.97 13.95 46.86
N GLU A 11 -48.22 13.21 46.04
CA GLU A 11 -46.74 13.24 46.11
C GLU A 11 -46.19 13.60 44.76
N THR A 12 -45.54 14.78 44.71
CA THR A 12 -44.75 15.28 43.62
C THR A 12 -43.48 14.42 43.43
N PRO A 13 -43.16 13.95 42.23
CA PRO A 13 -41.88 13.30 42.04
C PRO A 13 -40.74 14.31 42.06
N LYS A 14 -39.79 14.10 42.94
CA LYS A 14 -38.52 14.81 42.99
C LYS A 14 -37.72 14.56 41.74
N ILE A 15 -37.44 15.61 40.98
CA ILE A 15 -36.51 15.57 39.83
C ILE A 15 -35.11 15.42 40.41
N ASN A 16 -34.53 14.25 40.18
CA ASN A 16 -33.17 13.95 40.56
C ASN A 16 -32.26 14.39 39.41
N ASN A 17 -31.61 15.55 39.53
CA ASN A 17 -30.60 16.05 38.64
C ASN A 17 -29.29 15.27 38.82
N GLY A 18 -29.25 14.05 38.29
CA GLY A 18 -28.03 13.25 38.15
C GLY A 18 -27.42 13.56 36.80
N SER A 19 -26.50 14.51 36.79
CA SER A 19 -25.63 14.77 35.64
C SER A 19 -24.73 13.56 35.42
N ALA A 20 -25.09 12.70 34.44
CA ALA A 20 -24.17 11.70 33.94
C ALA A 20 -23.05 12.42 33.14
N PRO A 21 -21.78 12.06 33.32
CA PRO A 21 -20.70 12.64 32.52
C PRO A 21 -20.90 12.23 31.07
N ILE A 22 -20.96 13.23 30.18
CA ILE A 22 -20.95 13.00 28.73
C ILE A 22 -19.57 12.43 28.40
N SER A 23 -19.53 11.13 28.16
CA SER A 23 -18.38 10.46 27.56
C SER A 23 -18.18 11.07 26.18
N PHE A 24 -17.19 11.92 26.03
CA PHE A 24 -16.72 12.34 24.70
C PHE A 24 -16.26 11.09 23.96
N LEU A 25 -17.11 10.52 23.12
CA LEU A 25 -16.67 9.61 22.07
C LEU A 25 -15.70 10.42 21.19
N TRP A 26 -14.43 10.09 21.29
CA TRP A 26 -13.42 10.58 20.37
C TRP A 26 -13.73 9.95 18.99
N ILE A 27 -14.44 10.71 18.14
CA ILE A 27 -14.63 10.38 16.73
C ILE A 27 -13.32 10.81 16.07
N PRO A 28 -12.50 9.88 15.53
CA PRO A 28 -11.35 10.29 14.76
C PRO A 28 -11.84 11.17 13.61
N ALA A 29 -11.25 12.34 13.47
CA ALA A 29 -11.57 13.26 12.39
C ALA A 29 -11.48 12.49 11.05
N PRO A 30 -12.43 12.70 10.10
CA PRO A 30 -12.31 12.10 8.78
C PRO A 30 -10.96 12.50 8.21
N PHE A 31 -10.20 11.50 7.73
CA PHE A 31 -8.96 11.74 7.02
C PHE A 31 -9.25 12.75 5.92
N THR A 32 -8.80 13.98 6.12
CA THR A 32 -8.89 15.02 5.10
C THR A 32 -7.88 14.63 4.03
N THR A 33 -8.36 13.91 3.01
CA THR A 33 -7.60 13.71 1.79
C THR A 33 -7.36 15.10 1.23
N LYS A 34 -6.13 15.60 1.38
CA LYS A 34 -5.69 16.84 0.75
C LYS A 34 -5.83 16.60 -0.76
N LEU A 35 -6.87 17.15 -1.38
CA LEU A 35 -6.93 17.23 -2.84
C LEU A 35 -5.78 18.15 -3.27
N SER A 36 -4.63 17.56 -3.58
CA SER A 36 -3.57 18.25 -4.28
C SER A 36 -4.03 18.37 -5.75
N LEU A 37 -4.04 19.58 -6.29
CA LEU A 37 -4.20 19.84 -7.73
C LEU A 37 -2.94 19.45 -8.54
N VAL A 38 -1.95 18.89 -7.88
CA VAL A 38 -0.72 18.33 -8.45
C VAL A 38 -0.75 16.83 -8.21
N GLY A 39 -0.53 16.05 -9.27
CA GLY A 39 -0.51 14.58 -9.17
C GLY A 39 0.41 14.09 -8.07
N GLU A 40 0.04 13.01 -7.40
CA GLU A 40 0.86 12.42 -6.34
C GLU A 40 1.88 11.46 -6.95
N THR A 41 3.08 11.43 -6.36
CA THR A 41 4.12 10.47 -6.80
C THR A 41 3.86 9.12 -6.17
N ALA A 42 3.62 8.11 -7.01
CA ALA A 42 3.52 6.72 -6.61
C ALA A 42 4.77 5.95 -7.04
N TYR A 43 5.25 5.06 -6.16
CA TYR A 43 6.33 4.13 -6.44
C TYR A 43 5.77 2.71 -6.53
N LEU A 44 6.03 2.04 -7.64
CA LEU A 44 5.57 0.68 -7.89
C LEU A 44 6.78 -0.24 -8.03
N SER A 45 6.76 -1.37 -7.32
CA SER A 45 7.74 -2.44 -7.49
C SER A 45 7.18 -3.45 -8.50
N LEU A 46 7.96 -3.76 -9.52
CA LEU A 46 7.59 -4.73 -10.54
C LEU A 46 8.56 -5.91 -10.50
N GLY A 47 8.01 -7.14 -10.56
CA GLY A 47 8.79 -8.37 -10.53
C GLY A 47 8.32 -9.40 -11.57
N SER A 48 9.25 -10.13 -12.18
CA SER A 48 8.98 -11.21 -13.12
C SER A 48 9.97 -12.36 -12.93
N ASN A 49 9.50 -13.61 -12.92
CA ASN A 49 10.38 -14.78 -12.86
C ASN A 49 10.01 -15.91 -13.86
N LEU A 50 9.15 -15.62 -14.81
CA LEU A 50 8.78 -16.55 -15.89
C LEU A 50 9.07 -15.97 -17.27
N GLU A 51 9.39 -16.84 -18.21
CA GLU A 51 9.58 -16.52 -19.63
C GLU A 51 10.63 -15.41 -19.84
N ASP A 52 10.42 -14.49 -20.80
CA ASP A 52 11.28 -13.33 -20.98
C ASP A 52 10.95 -12.27 -19.93
N ARG A 53 11.62 -12.40 -18.77
CA ARG A 53 11.44 -11.54 -17.60
C ARG A 53 11.63 -10.04 -17.94
N ALA A 54 12.63 -9.73 -18.78
CA ALA A 54 12.93 -8.36 -19.15
C ALA A 54 11.88 -7.77 -20.10
N ALA A 55 11.39 -8.58 -21.07
CA ALA A 55 10.28 -8.16 -21.92
C ALA A 55 8.99 -7.95 -21.12
N ASN A 56 8.69 -8.84 -20.16
CA ASN A 56 7.54 -8.70 -19.28
C ASN A 56 7.60 -7.39 -18.48
N LEU A 57 8.73 -7.06 -17.87
CA LEU A 57 8.89 -5.81 -17.12
C LEU A 57 8.74 -4.59 -18.02
N ARG A 58 9.39 -4.57 -19.21
CA ARG A 58 9.23 -3.46 -20.16
C ARG A 58 7.78 -3.26 -20.60
N ALA A 59 7.07 -4.36 -20.89
CA ALA A 59 5.67 -4.31 -21.28
C ALA A 59 4.77 -3.78 -20.16
N ALA A 60 5.02 -4.17 -18.91
CA ALA A 60 4.29 -3.67 -17.76
C ALA A 60 4.55 -2.18 -17.51
N VAL A 61 5.81 -1.76 -17.53
CA VAL A 61 6.20 -0.34 -17.37
C VAL A 61 5.55 0.54 -18.44
N ALA A 62 5.54 0.10 -19.70
CA ALA A 62 4.89 0.85 -20.79
C ALA A 62 3.38 1.03 -20.55
N GLN A 63 2.71 0.09 -19.88
CA GLN A 63 1.30 0.24 -19.54
C GLN A 63 1.06 1.20 -18.36
N LEU A 64 2.04 1.37 -17.45
CA LEU A 64 1.91 2.31 -16.33
C LEU A 64 1.76 3.77 -16.79
N ASP A 65 2.26 4.13 -17.96
CA ASP A 65 2.13 5.49 -18.54
C ASP A 65 0.67 5.89 -18.79
N VAL A 66 -0.24 4.92 -18.89
CA VAL A 66 -1.69 5.16 -18.95
C VAL A 66 -2.28 5.52 -17.58
N ALA A 67 -1.64 5.09 -16.49
CA ALA A 67 -2.08 5.37 -15.13
C ALA A 67 -1.60 6.72 -14.59
N GLY A 68 -0.58 7.29 -15.22
CA GLY A 68 0.03 8.55 -14.82
C GLY A 68 1.31 8.80 -15.62
N GLN A 69 1.93 9.93 -15.42
CA GLN A 69 3.17 10.28 -16.12
C GLN A 69 4.35 9.49 -15.52
N LEU A 70 4.99 8.65 -16.31
CA LEU A 70 6.20 7.95 -15.92
C LEU A 70 7.34 8.97 -15.69
N ARG A 71 7.88 9.01 -14.47
CA ARG A 71 8.94 9.95 -14.07
C ARG A 71 10.32 9.31 -14.06
N ALA A 72 10.41 8.06 -13.59
CA ALA A 72 11.65 7.33 -13.55
C ALA A 72 11.40 5.82 -13.53
N VAL A 73 12.36 5.05 -14.02
CA VAL A 73 12.43 3.59 -13.88
C VAL A 73 13.87 3.23 -13.52
N SER A 74 14.04 2.38 -12.53
CA SER A 74 15.37 1.87 -12.15
C SER A 74 15.94 0.92 -13.22
N ALA A 75 17.21 0.60 -13.11
CA ALA A 75 17.78 -0.56 -13.77
C ALA A 75 17.06 -1.86 -13.36
N LEU A 76 17.34 -2.94 -14.07
CA LEU A 76 16.87 -4.27 -13.72
C LEU A 76 17.79 -4.89 -12.66
N TYR A 77 17.18 -5.51 -11.65
CA TYR A 77 17.88 -6.19 -10.57
C TYR A 77 17.50 -7.69 -10.56
N GLU A 78 18.50 -8.55 -10.68
CA GLU A 78 18.30 -9.98 -10.56
C GLU A 78 18.38 -10.38 -9.08
N THR A 79 17.37 -11.11 -8.61
CA THR A 79 17.20 -11.39 -7.19
C THR A 79 16.78 -12.83 -6.93
N GLN A 80 17.31 -13.37 -5.84
CA GLN A 80 16.92 -14.69 -5.36
C GLN A 80 15.50 -14.65 -4.79
N PRO A 81 14.66 -15.70 -5.05
CA PRO A 81 13.35 -15.82 -4.40
C PRO A 81 13.47 -15.85 -2.86
N VAL A 82 12.64 -15.06 -2.17
CA VAL A 82 12.70 -14.90 -0.70
C VAL A 82 11.80 -15.91 0.00
N ASP A 83 10.58 -16.08 -0.47
CA ASP A 83 9.55 -16.84 0.25
C ASP A 83 9.48 -18.33 -0.16
N VAL A 84 9.84 -18.67 -1.39
CA VAL A 84 9.80 -20.02 -1.96
C VAL A 84 11.09 -20.27 -2.74
N PRO A 85 12.06 -21.01 -2.18
CA PRO A 85 13.41 -21.13 -2.74
C PRO A 85 13.47 -21.81 -4.11
N ASP A 86 12.58 -22.76 -4.40
CA ASP A 86 12.59 -23.60 -5.61
C ASP A 86 11.89 -22.91 -6.80
N GLN A 87 12.13 -21.62 -6.99
CA GLN A 87 11.63 -20.86 -8.13
C GLN A 87 12.77 -20.25 -8.94
N PRO A 88 12.53 -19.97 -10.24
CA PRO A 88 13.46 -19.16 -11.02
C PRO A 88 13.70 -17.80 -10.36
N TRP A 89 14.92 -17.29 -10.53
CA TRP A 89 15.27 -15.94 -10.02
C TRP A 89 14.41 -14.87 -10.68
N PHE A 90 14.07 -13.87 -9.89
CA PHE A 90 13.31 -12.74 -10.38
C PHE A 90 14.22 -11.72 -11.08
N LEU A 91 13.63 -10.99 -12.03
CA LEU A 91 14.04 -9.63 -12.35
C LEU A 91 13.06 -8.68 -11.70
N ASN A 92 13.59 -7.64 -11.07
CA ASN A 92 12.80 -6.59 -10.42
C ASN A 92 13.24 -5.21 -10.91
N CYS A 93 12.32 -4.27 -10.89
CA CYS A 93 12.60 -2.84 -11.03
C CYS A 93 11.59 -2.04 -10.21
N VAL A 94 11.86 -0.76 -10.00
CA VAL A 94 10.90 0.18 -9.43
C VAL A 94 10.62 1.28 -10.46
N ALA A 95 9.34 1.60 -10.62
CA ALA A 95 8.88 2.72 -11.43
C ALA A 95 8.29 3.81 -10.52
N ALA A 96 8.59 5.07 -10.83
CA ALA A 96 7.96 6.24 -10.24
C ALA A 96 7.00 6.86 -11.26
N ILE A 97 5.75 7.04 -10.90
CA ILE A 97 4.75 7.74 -11.72
C ILE A 97 4.14 8.90 -10.93
N GLU A 98 3.81 9.96 -11.62
CA GLU A 98 2.97 11.03 -11.08
C GLU A 98 1.55 10.81 -11.60
N THR A 99 0.56 10.71 -10.69
CA THR A 99 -0.79 10.28 -11.02
C THR A 99 -1.85 11.04 -10.24
N ASP A 100 -2.99 11.29 -10.91
CA ASP A 100 -4.21 11.83 -10.29
C ASP A 100 -5.14 10.72 -9.76
N LYS A 101 -4.77 9.44 -9.96
CA LYS A 101 -5.55 8.31 -9.43
C LYS A 101 -5.42 8.24 -7.93
N THR A 102 -6.46 7.77 -7.29
CA THR A 102 -6.41 7.35 -5.88
C THR A 102 -5.55 6.08 -5.74
N PRO A 103 -5.02 5.79 -4.52
CA PRO A 103 -4.30 4.53 -4.27
C PRO A 103 -5.08 3.28 -4.69
N ARG A 104 -6.40 3.27 -4.48
CA ARG A 104 -7.29 2.16 -4.85
C ARG A 104 -7.41 2.00 -6.36
N GLU A 105 -7.57 3.09 -7.08
CA GLU A 105 -7.62 3.06 -8.54
C GLU A 105 -6.30 2.61 -9.14
N LEU A 106 -5.17 3.05 -8.58
CA LEU A 106 -3.85 2.63 -9.03
C LEU A 106 -3.62 1.14 -8.79
N LEU A 107 -4.00 0.60 -7.61
CA LEU A 107 -3.95 -0.84 -7.35
C LEU A 107 -4.81 -1.61 -8.35
N ASN A 108 -6.04 -1.17 -8.60
CA ASN A 108 -6.93 -1.84 -9.55
C ASN A 108 -6.33 -1.84 -10.95
N PHE A 109 -5.68 -0.75 -11.36
CA PHE A 109 -4.99 -0.67 -12.64
C PHE A 109 -3.79 -1.64 -12.71
N ALA A 110 -2.97 -1.71 -11.66
CA ALA A 110 -1.87 -2.68 -11.58
C ALA A 110 -2.38 -4.13 -11.72
N LEU A 111 -3.47 -4.47 -11.03
CA LEU A 111 -4.11 -5.79 -11.14
C LEU A 111 -4.66 -6.08 -12.55
N GLN A 112 -5.15 -5.07 -13.27
CA GLN A 112 -5.58 -5.20 -14.67
C GLN A 112 -4.40 -5.50 -15.60
N ILE A 113 -3.26 -4.83 -15.42
CA ILE A 113 -2.03 -5.14 -16.17
C ILE A 113 -1.62 -6.59 -15.93
N GLU A 114 -1.55 -7.03 -14.68
CA GLU A 114 -1.20 -8.40 -14.32
C GLU A 114 -2.12 -9.43 -14.97
N ALA A 115 -3.42 -9.19 -14.91
CA ALA A 115 -4.43 -10.07 -15.52
C ALA A 115 -4.30 -10.13 -17.05
N ALA A 116 -4.11 -8.98 -17.72
CA ALA A 116 -3.91 -8.87 -19.16
C ALA A 116 -2.65 -9.59 -19.63
N MET A 117 -1.59 -9.61 -18.80
CA MET A 117 -0.34 -10.31 -19.08
C MET A 117 -0.38 -11.80 -18.72
N GLY A 118 -1.56 -12.34 -18.33
CA GLY A 118 -1.78 -13.76 -18.11
C GLY A 118 -1.43 -14.25 -16.69
N ARG A 119 -1.47 -13.37 -15.68
CA ARG A 119 -1.35 -13.80 -14.28
C ARG A 119 -2.54 -14.66 -13.88
N LEU A 120 -2.37 -15.97 -13.90
CA LEU A 120 -3.30 -16.91 -13.28
C LEU A 120 -2.93 -17.04 -11.80
N ARG A 121 -3.81 -16.64 -10.88
CA ARG A 121 -3.64 -16.81 -9.44
C ARG A 121 -3.81 -18.27 -9.03
N MET A 122 -2.90 -19.15 -9.49
CA MET A 122 -2.95 -20.58 -9.16
C MET A 122 -2.38 -20.92 -7.77
N ARG A 123 -1.47 -20.10 -7.25
CA ARG A 123 -0.90 -20.20 -5.88
C ARG A 123 -0.46 -18.83 -5.39
N GLU A 124 -0.67 -18.56 -4.10
CA GLU A 124 -0.02 -17.43 -3.45
C GLU A 124 1.51 -17.60 -3.54
N LYS A 125 2.22 -16.52 -3.90
CA LYS A 125 3.69 -16.46 -4.01
C LYS A 125 4.31 -17.44 -5.02
N GLY A 126 3.54 -17.95 -5.98
CA GLY A 126 4.03 -18.79 -7.09
C GLY A 126 4.83 -18.00 -8.13
N ALA A 127 5.47 -18.76 -9.06
CA ALA A 127 6.12 -18.17 -10.22
C ALA A 127 5.10 -17.43 -11.10
N ARG A 128 5.50 -16.24 -11.64
CA ARG A 128 4.58 -15.34 -12.33
C ARG A 128 5.27 -14.51 -13.41
N LYS A 129 4.51 -14.22 -14.48
CA LYS A 129 5.00 -13.36 -15.56
C LYS A 129 5.24 -11.93 -15.09
N ILE A 130 4.35 -11.42 -14.26
CA ILE A 130 4.44 -10.07 -13.70
C ILE A 130 3.76 -10.00 -12.33
N ASP A 131 4.32 -9.19 -11.45
CA ASP A 131 3.81 -8.81 -10.15
C ASP A 131 4.01 -7.30 -9.99
N ILE A 132 3.00 -6.57 -9.58
CA ILE A 132 3.06 -5.11 -9.45
C ILE A 132 2.49 -4.70 -8.11
N ASP A 133 3.37 -4.29 -7.20
CA ASP A 133 3.01 -3.80 -5.87
C ASP A 133 3.12 -2.26 -5.80
N VAL A 134 2.09 -1.58 -5.30
CA VAL A 134 2.18 -0.16 -4.94
C VAL A 134 2.93 -0.06 -3.61
N VAL A 135 4.16 0.49 -3.63
CA VAL A 135 5.06 0.50 -2.46
C VAL A 135 4.88 1.74 -1.61
N LEU A 136 4.83 2.90 -2.26
CA LEU A 136 4.59 4.21 -1.65
C LEU A 136 3.65 5.03 -2.54
N PHE A 137 2.91 5.96 -1.93
CA PHE A 137 2.02 6.87 -2.65
C PHE A 137 2.01 8.22 -1.91
N GLY A 138 2.87 9.15 -2.35
CA GLY A 138 3.14 10.37 -1.61
C GLY A 138 3.40 10.07 -0.12
N ASP A 139 2.78 10.84 0.75
CA ASP A 139 2.80 10.62 2.21
C ASP A 139 1.57 9.84 2.71
N CYS A 140 0.82 9.18 1.80
CA CYS A 140 -0.40 8.47 2.16
C CYS A 140 -0.13 7.27 3.05
N ILE A 141 -1.00 7.09 4.05
CA ILE A 141 -1.10 5.88 4.86
C ILE A 141 -2.50 5.31 4.61
N VAL A 142 -2.56 4.10 4.05
CA VAL A 142 -3.80 3.41 3.72
C VAL A 142 -3.78 2.03 4.37
N ASP A 143 -4.84 1.66 5.08
CA ASP A 143 -5.06 0.32 5.62
C ASP A 143 -6.50 -0.10 5.33
N GLU A 144 -6.70 -0.66 4.16
CA GLU A 144 -7.98 -1.15 3.67
C GLU A 144 -7.89 -2.62 3.27
N PRO A 145 -9.00 -3.33 3.18
CA PRO A 145 -9.02 -4.69 2.66
C PRO A 145 -8.34 -4.79 1.29
N GLY A 146 -7.23 -5.54 1.24
CA GLY A 146 -6.42 -5.75 0.04
C GLY A 146 -5.56 -4.57 -0.42
N LEU A 147 -5.46 -3.48 0.37
CA LEU A 147 -4.58 -2.35 0.06
C LEU A 147 -3.96 -1.79 1.33
N LYS A 148 -2.64 -1.89 1.44
CA LYS A 148 -1.84 -1.27 2.50
C LYS A 148 -0.72 -0.44 1.89
N ILE A 149 -0.68 0.85 2.24
CA ILE A 149 0.36 1.79 1.83
C ILE A 149 0.86 2.53 3.08
N PRO A 150 2.15 2.56 3.34
CA PRO A 150 3.25 1.88 2.62
C PRO A 150 3.05 0.36 2.58
N HIS A 151 3.59 -0.27 1.52
CA HIS A 151 3.54 -1.74 1.43
C HIS A 151 4.18 -2.37 2.68
N PRO A 152 3.49 -3.26 3.42
CA PRO A 152 3.88 -3.67 4.77
C PRO A 152 5.30 -4.23 4.90
N ALA A 153 5.80 -4.89 3.87
CA ALA A 153 7.12 -5.53 3.89
C ALA A 153 8.19 -4.76 3.10
N MET A 154 7.92 -3.57 2.54
CA MET A 154 8.89 -2.88 1.68
C MET A 154 10.21 -2.61 2.40
N HIS A 155 10.13 -2.22 3.67
CA HIS A 155 11.29 -1.86 4.49
C HIS A 155 12.18 -3.05 4.88
N GLN A 156 11.77 -4.28 4.56
CA GLN A 156 12.49 -5.53 4.81
C GLN A 156 12.94 -6.21 3.51
N ARG A 157 12.65 -5.61 2.34
CA ARG A 157 12.88 -6.22 1.03
C ARG A 157 13.96 -5.47 0.26
N ARG A 158 15.16 -6.03 0.23
CA ARG A 158 16.29 -5.44 -0.51
C ARG A 158 15.97 -5.29 -2.00
N PHE A 159 15.27 -6.26 -2.60
CA PHE A 159 14.85 -6.21 -4.00
C PHE A 159 13.85 -5.09 -4.34
N VAL A 160 13.24 -4.47 -3.33
CA VAL A 160 12.42 -3.25 -3.46
C VAL A 160 13.27 -2.02 -3.18
N LEU A 161 14.07 -2.05 -2.10
CA LEU A 161 14.79 -0.86 -1.65
C LEU A 161 15.97 -0.49 -2.54
N GLU A 162 16.73 -1.44 -3.07
CA GLU A 162 17.85 -1.12 -3.97
C GLU A 162 17.40 -0.37 -5.24
N PRO A 163 16.42 -0.88 -6.01
CA PRO A 163 15.93 -0.14 -7.17
C PRO A 163 15.20 1.17 -6.78
N LEU A 164 14.56 1.23 -5.62
CA LEU A 164 13.94 2.48 -5.15
C LEU A 164 15.00 3.54 -4.83
N VAL A 165 16.09 3.16 -4.15
CA VAL A 165 17.20 4.07 -3.82
C VAL A 165 17.88 4.60 -5.08
N GLU A 166 17.95 3.82 -6.15
CA GLU A 166 18.52 4.27 -7.43
C GLU A 166 17.77 5.48 -7.98
N ILE A 167 16.45 5.50 -7.91
CA ILE A 167 15.62 6.55 -8.53
C ILE A 167 15.07 7.58 -7.55
N ALA A 168 14.94 7.23 -6.27
CA ALA A 168 14.34 8.08 -5.25
C ALA A 168 14.93 7.81 -3.85
N PRO A 169 16.24 8.08 -3.62
CA PRO A 169 16.90 7.78 -2.35
C PRO A 169 16.27 8.51 -1.15
N GLU A 170 15.68 9.67 -1.39
CA GLU A 170 15.06 10.51 -0.35
C GLU A 170 13.55 10.25 -0.17
N ALA A 171 12.96 9.32 -0.93
CA ALA A 171 11.56 8.92 -0.73
C ALA A 171 11.36 8.43 0.71
N ARG A 172 10.39 9.02 1.41
CA ARG A 172 10.17 8.76 2.84
C ARG A 172 9.08 7.72 3.05
N HIS A 173 9.32 6.82 3.98
CA HIS A 173 8.30 5.93 4.51
C HIS A 173 7.49 6.68 5.57
N PRO A 174 6.22 7.05 5.34
CA PRO A 174 5.48 7.99 6.19
C PRO A 174 5.28 7.49 7.62
N VAL A 175 5.23 6.16 7.81
CA VAL A 175 5.05 5.57 9.15
C VAL A 175 6.39 5.47 9.92
N LEU A 176 7.48 5.10 9.24
CA LEU A 176 8.80 4.91 9.88
C LEU A 176 9.60 6.22 9.95
N GLY A 177 9.20 7.25 9.18
CA GLY A 177 9.92 8.53 9.11
C GLY A 177 11.31 8.44 8.47
N LYS A 178 11.68 7.29 7.91
CA LYS A 178 12.99 7.02 7.30
C LYS A 178 12.93 7.14 5.79
N THR A 179 14.03 7.57 5.18
CA THR A 179 14.21 7.58 3.73
C THR A 179 14.47 6.16 3.20
N ALA A 180 14.27 5.95 1.91
CA ALA A 180 14.60 4.69 1.23
C ALA A 180 16.07 4.31 1.45
N ARG A 181 16.99 5.29 1.38
CA ARG A 181 18.42 5.12 1.66
C ARG A 181 18.68 4.63 3.08
N GLU A 182 18.05 5.26 4.08
CA GLU A 182 18.19 4.87 5.50
C GLU A 182 17.59 3.49 5.78
N LEU A 183 16.49 3.14 5.11
CA LEU A 183 15.89 1.81 5.21
C LEU A 183 16.81 0.75 4.60
N LEU A 184 17.39 1.01 3.42
CA LEU A 184 18.33 0.09 2.77
C LEU A 184 19.59 -0.11 3.63
N ALA A 185 20.13 0.97 4.20
CA ALA A 185 21.32 0.91 5.05
C ALA A 185 21.08 0.14 6.36
N ALA A 186 19.84 0.08 6.83
CA ALA A 186 19.46 -0.65 8.04
C ALA A 186 19.17 -2.14 7.79
N LEU A 187 19.09 -2.59 6.52
CA LEU A 187 18.87 -4.00 6.22
C LEU A 187 20.09 -4.83 6.52
N ALA A 188 19.88 -5.94 7.24
CA ALA A 188 20.90 -6.96 7.39
C ALA A 188 21.23 -7.60 6.03
N ASP A 189 22.47 -8.07 5.88
CA ASP A 189 22.87 -8.89 4.73
C ASP A 189 22.10 -10.21 4.71
N GLY A 190 21.69 -10.68 3.52
CA GLY A 190 20.98 -11.94 3.41
C GLY A 190 20.20 -12.15 2.11
N GLN A 191 19.85 -11.09 1.41
CA GLN A 191 19.20 -11.20 0.10
C GLN A 191 20.22 -10.93 -1.02
N THR A 192 20.40 -11.90 -1.90
CA THR A 192 21.23 -11.68 -3.10
C THR A 192 20.46 -10.82 -4.09
N VAL A 193 20.97 -9.62 -4.33
CA VAL A 193 20.44 -8.66 -5.30
C VAL A 193 21.60 -8.21 -6.18
N ARG A 194 21.45 -8.30 -7.48
CA ARG A 194 22.48 -7.93 -8.46
C ARG A 194 21.89 -7.01 -9.53
N ARG A 195 22.38 -5.79 -9.60
CA ARG A 195 22.04 -4.85 -10.66
C ARG A 195 22.60 -5.39 -11.99
N LEU A 196 21.76 -5.42 -13.02
CA LEU A 196 22.18 -5.75 -14.38
C LEU A 196 22.75 -4.51 -15.09
N PRO A 197 23.66 -4.70 -16.02
CA PRO A 197 24.27 -3.61 -16.79
C PRO A 197 23.27 -2.88 -17.68
#